data_f169fe4a80336f07ecc675068c990e68
#
_entry.id   f169fe4a80336f07ecc675068c990e68
#
_cell.length_a   1.000
_cell.length_b   1.000
_cell.length_c   1.000
_cell.angle_alpha   90.00
_cell.angle_beta   90.00
_cell.angle_gamma   90.00
#
_symmetry.space_group_name_H-M   'P 1'
#
loop_
_entity.id
_entity.type
_entity.pdbx_description
1 polymer ?
#
loop_
_entity_poly.entity_id
_entity_poly.type
_entity_poly.pdbx_seq_one_letter_code
_entity_poly.pdbx_strand_id
1 'polypeptide(L)'
;MIGLGTYAFFWQHSALAPQPLSLADMLRRTRDLDVDLFQICDYAPILSYSAAELRDLRVLADDLGITLELGTRGVLPDHLASFLRMADTLGATTVRSMINTAEHQPSIAEAEALLRTALPAYEAAGVTVALETYEQVQSRDLVSLVEAVASPSLGICLDPANSVAALENPVDVIDRCAPYVANIHVKDFAFTRRGGWVGFTLEGVPLGTGLLDFDYLLETVKPAERGINQIIEHWLPLGETIEDTIALENTWNTSNLHYLRSK
;
A
#
# COMPACT_ATOMS: atom_id res chain seq x y z
N MET A 1 -4.07 12.49 3.54
CA MET A 1 -3.40 12.29 4.86
C MET A 1 -2.12 11.50 4.66
N ILE A 2 -1.18 11.57 5.63
CA ILE A 2 -0.02 10.66 5.71
C ILE A 2 -0.42 9.51 6.63
N GLY A 3 -0.16 8.28 6.21
CA GLY A 3 -0.49 7.06 6.95
C GLY A 3 0.66 6.08 7.05
N LEU A 4 0.53 5.12 7.95
CA LEU A 4 1.35 3.93 8.02
C LEU A 4 0.54 2.73 7.53
N GLY A 5 1.24 1.70 7.09
CA GLY A 5 0.62 0.41 6.76
C GLY A 5 1.26 -0.73 7.52
N THR A 6 0.73 -1.93 7.35
CA THR A 6 1.33 -3.16 7.91
C THR A 6 2.79 -3.33 7.47
N TYR A 7 3.16 -2.85 6.27
CA TYR A 7 4.54 -2.87 5.79
C TYR A 7 5.50 -1.92 6.54
N ALA A 8 4.96 -0.90 7.23
CA ALA A 8 5.77 -0.06 8.12
C ALA A 8 6.14 -0.77 9.43
N PHE A 9 5.53 -1.92 9.72
CA PHE A 9 5.78 -2.78 10.86
C PHE A 9 6.08 -4.22 10.45
N PHE A 10 6.59 -4.43 9.24
CA PHE A 10 6.75 -5.75 8.63
C PHE A 10 7.55 -6.71 9.51
N TRP A 11 8.70 -6.29 9.99
CA TRP A 11 9.55 -7.11 10.85
C TRP A 11 9.00 -7.24 12.26
N GLN A 12 8.36 -6.20 12.78
CA GLN A 12 7.76 -6.19 14.11
C GLN A 12 6.56 -7.14 14.24
N HIS A 13 5.78 -7.34 13.16
CA HIS A 13 4.67 -8.31 13.18
C HIS A 13 5.02 -9.67 12.57
N SER A 14 6.24 -9.84 12.05
CA SER A 14 6.69 -11.09 11.45
C SER A 14 6.82 -12.21 12.50
N ALA A 15 6.75 -13.46 12.05
CA ALA A 15 7.00 -14.62 12.90
C ALA A 15 8.45 -14.71 13.45
N LEU A 16 9.37 -13.89 12.93
CA LEU A 16 10.74 -13.80 13.42
C LEU A 16 10.87 -12.91 14.64
N ALA A 17 9.91 -12.00 14.87
CA ALA A 17 9.94 -11.13 16.05
C ALA A 17 9.79 -11.95 17.33
N PRO A 18 10.55 -11.64 18.41
CA PRO A 18 10.41 -12.32 19.70
C PRO A 18 8.99 -12.22 20.29
N GLN A 19 8.31 -11.13 19.99
CA GLN A 19 6.90 -10.86 20.34
C GLN A 19 6.24 -10.16 19.14
N PRO A 20 5.68 -10.93 18.17
CA PRO A 20 5.04 -10.36 17.01
C PRO A 20 3.89 -9.41 17.38
N LEU A 21 3.89 -8.21 16.81
CA LEU A 21 2.81 -7.24 17.02
C LEU A 21 1.49 -7.79 16.48
N SER A 22 0.44 -7.69 17.26
CA SER A 22 -0.93 -7.82 16.78
C SER A 22 -1.33 -6.58 15.96
N LEU A 23 -2.42 -6.70 15.19
CA LEU A 23 -2.98 -5.55 14.48
C LEU A 23 -3.38 -4.43 15.45
N ALA A 24 -3.93 -4.78 16.61
CA ALA A 24 -4.24 -3.82 17.68
C ALA A 24 -3.00 -3.08 18.20
N ASP A 25 -1.85 -3.77 18.30
CA ASP A 25 -0.61 -3.14 18.72
C ASP A 25 -0.04 -2.21 17.65
N MET A 26 -0.17 -2.60 16.37
CA MET A 26 0.21 -1.72 15.25
C MET A 26 -0.62 -0.43 15.23
N LEU A 27 -1.93 -0.51 15.48
CA LEU A 27 -2.78 0.69 15.58
C LEU A 27 -2.35 1.60 16.75
N ARG A 28 -2.09 1.05 17.94
CA ARG A 28 -1.60 1.84 19.08
C ARG A 28 -0.28 2.52 18.74
N ARG A 29 0.68 1.80 18.16
CA ARG A 29 1.96 2.39 17.75
C ARG A 29 1.81 3.45 16.67
N THR A 30 0.87 3.29 15.76
CA THR A 30 0.52 4.31 14.76
C THR A 30 0.05 5.59 15.45
N ARG A 31 -0.81 5.48 16.47
CA ARG A 31 -1.25 6.63 17.24
C ARG A 31 -0.10 7.25 18.06
N ASP A 32 0.78 6.44 18.65
CA ASP A 32 1.96 6.92 19.40
C ASP A 32 2.93 7.73 18.49
N LEU A 33 2.93 7.48 17.19
CA LEU A 33 3.67 8.22 16.18
C LEU A 33 2.93 9.46 15.65
N ASP A 34 1.79 9.82 16.26
CA ASP A 34 0.93 10.93 15.86
C ASP A 34 0.44 10.81 14.42
N VAL A 35 -0.04 9.62 14.03
CA VAL A 35 -0.59 9.30 12.72
C VAL A 35 -2.03 8.85 12.88
N ASP A 36 -2.93 9.38 12.03
CA ASP A 36 -4.38 9.16 12.09
C ASP A 36 -4.91 8.28 10.95
N LEU A 37 -4.01 7.63 10.20
CA LEU A 37 -4.36 6.77 9.08
C LEU A 37 -3.52 5.49 9.11
N PHE A 38 -4.19 4.34 8.99
CA PHE A 38 -3.53 3.05 8.91
C PHE A 38 -4.12 2.17 7.81
N GLN A 39 -3.28 1.66 6.94
CA GLN A 39 -3.68 0.70 5.89
C GLN A 39 -3.31 -0.73 6.31
N ILE A 40 -4.33 -1.57 6.47
CA ILE A 40 -4.18 -3.00 6.71
C ILE A 40 -3.91 -3.67 5.37
N CYS A 41 -2.65 -3.75 4.98
CA CYS A 41 -2.22 -4.22 3.66
C CYS A 41 -1.60 -5.60 3.74
N ASP A 42 -2.06 -6.54 2.92
CA ASP A 42 -1.56 -7.92 2.82
C ASP A 42 -1.42 -8.66 4.18
N TYR A 43 -2.26 -8.32 5.14
CA TYR A 43 -2.29 -8.92 6.47
C TYR A 43 -3.21 -10.16 6.48
N ALA A 44 -2.65 -11.31 6.12
CA ALA A 44 -3.40 -12.56 5.99
C ALA A 44 -4.29 -12.93 7.19
N PRO A 45 -3.89 -12.69 8.46
CA PRO A 45 -4.74 -13.05 9.60
C PRO A 45 -6.12 -12.39 9.61
N ILE A 46 -6.31 -11.22 8.98
CA ILE A 46 -7.62 -10.53 8.96
C ILE A 46 -8.70 -11.35 8.25
N LEU A 47 -8.31 -12.23 7.32
CA LEU A 47 -9.24 -13.09 6.59
C LEU A 47 -9.93 -14.12 7.50
N SER A 48 -9.35 -14.39 8.67
CA SER A 48 -9.91 -15.31 9.68
C SER A 48 -10.68 -14.60 10.80
N TYR A 49 -10.71 -13.26 10.80
CA TYR A 49 -11.42 -12.52 11.82
C TYR A 49 -12.92 -12.73 11.72
N SER A 50 -13.54 -13.02 12.86
CA SER A 50 -14.99 -13.03 13.00
C SER A 50 -15.56 -11.61 12.87
N ALA A 51 -16.87 -11.52 12.62
CA ALA A 51 -17.55 -10.23 12.59
C ALA A 51 -17.46 -9.47 13.94
N ALA A 52 -17.26 -10.17 15.07
CA ALA A 52 -17.04 -9.56 16.37
C ALA A 52 -15.64 -8.93 16.45
N GLU A 53 -14.60 -9.67 16.06
CA GLU A 53 -13.22 -9.18 16.05
C GLU A 53 -13.03 -7.97 15.12
N LEU A 54 -13.70 -7.96 13.96
CA LEU A 54 -13.69 -6.79 13.07
C LEU A 54 -14.36 -5.58 13.71
N ARG A 55 -15.49 -5.76 14.41
CA ARG A 55 -16.13 -4.67 15.15
C ARG A 55 -15.27 -4.15 16.31
N ASP A 56 -14.64 -5.04 17.05
CA ASP A 56 -13.73 -4.67 18.14
C ASP A 56 -12.52 -3.87 17.60
N LEU A 57 -11.99 -4.27 16.44
CA LEU A 57 -10.95 -3.55 15.75
C LEU A 57 -11.42 -2.15 15.30
N ARG A 58 -12.65 -2.03 14.79
CA ARG A 58 -13.25 -0.75 14.42
C ARG A 58 -13.37 0.16 15.66
N VAL A 59 -13.91 -0.35 16.76
CA VAL A 59 -14.03 0.41 18.02
C VAL A 59 -12.66 0.90 18.48
N LEU A 60 -11.64 0.04 18.44
CA LEU A 60 -10.27 0.43 18.79
C LEU A 60 -9.75 1.55 17.88
N ALA A 61 -9.95 1.44 16.57
CA ALA A 61 -9.53 2.48 15.63
C ALA A 61 -10.24 3.81 15.91
N ASP A 62 -11.54 3.79 16.18
CA ASP A 62 -12.33 4.97 16.54
C ASP A 62 -11.85 5.61 17.84
N ASP A 63 -11.59 4.81 18.88
CA ASP A 63 -11.07 5.27 20.17
C ASP A 63 -9.68 5.92 20.03
N LEU A 64 -8.87 5.42 19.09
CA LEU A 64 -7.55 5.98 18.76
C LEU A 64 -7.61 7.15 17.77
N GLY A 65 -8.77 7.42 17.17
CA GLY A 65 -8.92 8.43 16.11
C GLY A 65 -8.20 8.06 14.81
N ILE A 66 -8.12 6.76 14.49
CA ILE A 66 -7.43 6.25 13.29
C ILE A 66 -8.44 5.89 12.22
N THR A 67 -8.30 6.48 11.03
CA THR A 67 -8.97 6.05 9.81
C THR A 67 -8.31 4.78 9.29
N LEU A 68 -9.14 3.81 8.85
CA LEU A 68 -8.64 2.55 8.30
C LEU A 68 -8.76 2.50 6.79
N GLU A 69 -7.78 1.94 6.12
CA GLU A 69 -7.82 1.47 4.75
C GLU A 69 -7.48 -0.02 4.70
N LEU A 70 -7.88 -0.69 3.63
CA LEU A 70 -7.58 -2.10 3.41
C LEU A 70 -6.66 -2.28 2.20
N GLY A 71 -5.87 -3.36 2.24
CA GLY A 71 -5.04 -3.78 1.13
C GLY A 71 -5.06 -5.29 0.96
N THR A 72 -5.17 -5.73 -0.31
CA THR A 72 -5.23 -7.14 -0.69
C THR A 72 -4.57 -7.37 -2.05
N ARG A 73 -4.69 -8.60 -2.55
CA ARG A 73 -4.23 -9.01 -3.89
C ARG A 73 -5.32 -9.76 -4.61
N GLY A 74 -5.43 -9.52 -5.92
CA GLY A 74 -6.38 -10.17 -6.80
C GLY A 74 -7.64 -9.35 -7.07
N VAL A 75 -8.27 -9.66 -8.21
CA VAL A 75 -9.44 -8.96 -8.74
C VAL A 75 -10.65 -9.87 -8.92
N LEU A 76 -10.62 -11.07 -8.34
CA LEU A 76 -11.78 -11.98 -8.38
C LEU A 76 -12.98 -11.35 -7.66
N PRO A 77 -14.19 -11.37 -8.26
CA PRO A 77 -15.36 -10.70 -7.68
C PRO A 77 -15.72 -11.17 -6.26
N ASP A 78 -15.68 -12.47 -5.99
CA ASP A 78 -15.97 -12.99 -4.65
C ASP A 78 -14.94 -12.55 -3.61
N HIS A 79 -13.68 -12.48 -4.00
CA HIS A 79 -12.62 -11.97 -3.16
C HIS A 79 -12.81 -10.47 -2.85
N LEU A 80 -13.03 -9.66 -3.87
CA LEU A 80 -13.33 -8.24 -3.70
C LEU A 80 -14.62 -8.02 -2.88
N ALA A 81 -15.67 -8.83 -3.09
CA ALA A 81 -16.88 -8.77 -2.28
C ALA A 81 -16.62 -9.06 -0.79
N SER A 82 -15.66 -9.92 -0.46
CA SER A 82 -15.26 -10.17 0.92
C SER A 82 -14.57 -8.95 1.56
N PHE A 83 -13.69 -8.28 0.80
CA PHE A 83 -13.05 -7.04 1.23
C PHE A 83 -14.00 -5.86 1.33
N LEU A 84 -15.02 -5.80 0.46
CA LEU A 84 -16.06 -4.78 0.56
C LEU A 84 -16.88 -4.93 1.86
N ARG A 85 -17.22 -6.16 2.27
CA ARG A 85 -17.88 -6.40 3.57
C ARG A 85 -16.99 -6.02 4.77
N MET A 86 -15.69 -6.29 4.68
CA MET A 86 -14.74 -5.82 5.70
C MET A 86 -14.64 -4.29 5.71
N ALA A 87 -14.59 -3.66 4.55
CA ALA A 87 -14.56 -2.21 4.41
C ALA A 87 -15.79 -1.56 5.06
N ASP A 88 -16.99 -2.10 4.82
CA ASP A 88 -18.23 -1.67 5.47
C ASP A 88 -18.13 -1.76 7.01
N THR A 89 -17.66 -2.89 7.53
CA THR A 89 -17.53 -3.10 8.98
C THR A 89 -16.47 -2.18 9.60
N LEU A 90 -15.36 -1.96 8.92
CA LEU A 90 -14.23 -1.16 9.40
C LEU A 90 -14.35 0.33 9.05
N GLY A 91 -15.35 0.72 8.24
CA GLY A 91 -15.52 2.08 7.77
C GLY A 91 -14.43 2.52 6.79
N ALA A 92 -13.79 1.59 6.11
CA ALA A 92 -12.77 1.89 5.12
C ALA A 92 -13.42 2.31 3.78
N THR A 93 -12.87 3.35 3.16
CA THR A 93 -13.33 3.85 1.85
C THR A 93 -12.35 3.54 0.71
N THR A 94 -11.23 2.92 1.04
CA THR A 94 -10.20 2.52 0.07
C THR A 94 -9.80 1.07 0.30
N VAL A 95 -9.76 0.31 -0.79
CA VAL A 95 -9.23 -1.06 -0.86
C VAL A 95 -8.14 -1.08 -1.93
N ARG A 96 -6.87 -1.08 -1.51
CA ARG A 96 -5.76 -1.31 -2.42
C ARG A 96 -5.79 -2.76 -2.88
N SER A 97 -5.56 -3.03 -4.15
CA SER A 97 -5.37 -4.39 -4.67
C SER A 97 -4.29 -4.43 -5.75
N MET A 98 -3.85 -5.64 -6.07
CA MET A 98 -3.01 -5.96 -7.22
C MET A 98 -3.80 -6.85 -8.18
N ILE A 99 -3.48 -6.80 -9.49
CA ILE A 99 -4.19 -7.63 -10.48
C ILE A 99 -3.90 -9.12 -10.25
N ASN A 100 -2.63 -9.46 -10.01
CA ASN A 100 -2.17 -10.84 -9.89
C ASN A 100 -2.11 -11.31 -8.44
N THR A 101 -2.36 -12.60 -8.27
CA THR A 101 -1.98 -13.37 -7.08
C THR A 101 -1.01 -14.49 -7.47
N ALA A 102 -0.54 -15.27 -6.51
CA ALA A 102 0.28 -16.44 -6.81
C ALA A 102 -0.50 -17.50 -7.59
N GLU A 103 -1.81 -17.62 -7.33
CA GLU A 103 -2.69 -18.64 -7.89
C GLU A 103 -3.46 -18.18 -9.13
N HIS A 104 -3.58 -16.86 -9.35
CA HIS A 104 -4.38 -16.29 -10.42
C HIS A 104 -3.71 -15.07 -11.03
N GLN A 105 -3.38 -15.15 -12.32
CA GLN A 105 -2.73 -14.11 -13.09
C GLN A 105 -3.55 -13.85 -14.37
N PRO A 106 -4.64 -13.06 -14.27
CA PRO A 106 -5.52 -12.80 -15.40
C PRO A 106 -4.81 -11.93 -16.46
N SER A 107 -5.16 -12.11 -17.70
CA SER A 107 -4.88 -11.11 -18.74
C SER A 107 -5.59 -9.79 -18.43
N ILE A 108 -5.16 -8.71 -19.03
CA ILE A 108 -5.81 -7.38 -18.87
C ILE A 108 -7.29 -7.44 -19.26
N ALA A 109 -7.65 -8.15 -20.31
CA ALA A 109 -9.04 -8.31 -20.75
C ALA A 109 -9.89 -9.12 -19.73
N GLU A 110 -9.31 -10.16 -19.12
CA GLU A 110 -9.97 -10.90 -18.04
C GLU A 110 -10.11 -10.05 -16.78
N ALA A 111 -9.06 -9.30 -16.40
CA ALA A 111 -9.11 -8.38 -15.27
C ALA A 111 -10.19 -7.31 -15.47
N GLU A 112 -10.34 -6.76 -16.69
CA GLU A 112 -11.43 -5.84 -17.02
C GLU A 112 -12.80 -6.47 -16.77
N ALA A 113 -13.05 -7.68 -17.27
CA ALA A 113 -14.33 -8.36 -17.09
C ALA A 113 -14.65 -8.66 -15.61
N LEU A 114 -13.63 -9.06 -14.83
CA LEU A 114 -13.76 -9.32 -13.40
C LEU A 114 -14.07 -8.02 -12.62
N LEU A 115 -13.36 -6.94 -12.91
CA LEU A 115 -13.57 -5.65 -12.28
C LEU A 115 -14.96 -5.07 -12.62
N ARG A 116 -15.42 -5.15 -13.88
CA ARG A 116 -16.77 -4.75 -14.26
C ARG A 116 -17.85 -5.51 -13.52
N THR A 117 -17.56 -6.74 -13.09
CA THR A 117 -18.48 -7.54 -12.26
C THR A 117 -18.50 -7.08 -10.80
N ALA A 118 -17.33 -6.73 -10.24
CA ALA A 118 -17.21 -6.41 -8.82
C ALA A 118 -17.57 -4.94 -8.49
N LEU A 119 -17.18 -4.00 -9.35
CA LEU A 119 -17.20 -2.56 -9.05
C LEU A 119 -18.58 -1.94 -8.83
N PRO A 120 -19.70 -2.39 -9.42
CA PRO A 120 -21.00 -1.81 -9.10
C PRO A 120 -21.38 -1.85 -7.61
N ALA A 121 -20.91 -2.88 -6.88
CA ALA A 121 -21.12 -2.96 -5.43
C ALA A 121 -20.24 -1.94 -4.67
N TYR A 122 -19.01 -1.72 -5.14
CA TYR A 122 -18.10 -0.73 -4.59
C TYR A 122 -18.61 0.70 -4.83
N GLU A 123 -19.14 0.98 -6.02
CA GLU A 123 -19.77 2.27 -6.34
C GLU A 123 -20.97 2.55 -5.41
N ALA A 124 -21.84 1.56 -5.22
CA ALA A 124 -23.00 1.68 -4.34
C ALA A 124 -22.60 1.93 -2.87
N ALA A 125 -21.46 1.40 -2.45
CA ALA A 125 -20.92 1.57 -1.09
C ALA A 125 -20.03 2.82 -0.93
N GLY A 126 -19.69 3.52 -2.00
CA GLY A 126 -18.75 4.65 -1.96
C GLY A 126 -17.31 4.24 -1.61
N VAL A 127 -16.92 3.01 -1.95
CA VAL A 127 -15.59 2.47 -1.71
C VAL A 127 -14.80 2.43 -3.02
N THR A 128 -13.53 2.80 -2.98
CA THR A 128 -12.64 2.79 -4.15
C THR A 128 -11.70 1.61 -4.10
N VAL A 129 -11.58 0.87 -5.20
CA VAL A 129 -10.49 -0.08 -5.46
C VAL A 129 -9.33 0.70 -6.08
N ALA A 130 -8.17 0.68 -5.45
CA ALA A 130 -6.95 1.30 -5.96
C ALA A 130 -5.97 0.21 -6.40
N LEU A 131 -5.80 0.02 -7.72
CA LEU A 131 -4.88 -0.98 -8.27
C LEU A 131 -3.45 -0.47 -8.20
N GLU A 132 -2.57 -1.24 -7.55
CA GLU A 132 -1.20 -0.83 -7.36
C GLU A 132 -0.34 -1.04 -8.61
N THR A 133 0.55 -0.08 -8.85
CA THR A 133 1.65 -0.23 -9.80
C THR A 133 2.72 -1.16 -9.20
N TYR A 134 3.09 -2.22 -9.93
CA TYR A 134 4.08 -3.20 -9.48
C TYR A 134 4.71 -3.93 -10.67
N GLU A 135 5.76 -4.71 -10.42
CA GLU A 135 6.66 -5.25 -11.46
C GLU A 135 6.01 -6.23 -12.46
N GLN A 136 4.86 -6.81 -12.16
CA GLN A 136 4.24 -7.81 -13.04
C GLN A 136 3.29 -7.22 -14.08
N VAL A 137 2.92 -5.94 -13.95
CA VAL A 137 2.01 -5.25 -14.86
C VAL A 137 2.59 -3.89 -15.22
N GLN A 138 2.80 -3.66 -16.52
CA GLN A 138 3.30 -2.38 -17.00
C GLN A 138 2.29 -1.27 -16.69
N SER A 139 2.76 -0.10 -16.25
CA SER A 139 1.89 1.01 -15.86
C SER A 139 0.96 1.48 -16.98
N ARG A 140 1.41 1.38 -18.26
CA ARG A 140 0.55 1.67 -19.43
C ARG A 140 -0.65 0.72 -19.56
N ASP A 141 -0.45 -0.56 -19.23
CA ASP A 141 -1.51 -1.57 -19.32
C ASP A 141 -2.49 -1.38 -18.15
N LEU A 142 -1.99 -0.99 -16.97
CA LEU A 142 -2.80 -0.64 -15.81
C LEU A 142 -3.66 0.59 -16.07
N VAL A 143 -3.11 1.65 -16.66
CA VAL A 143 -3.87 2.85 -17.06
C VAL A 143 -4.92 2.50 -18.10
N SER A 144 -4.55 1.74 -19.14
CA SER A 144 -5.51 1.29 -20.16
C SER A 144 -6.67 0.49 -19.56
N LEU A 145 -6.41 -0.34 -18.54
CA LEU A 145 -7.44 -1.08 -17.82
C LEU A 145 -8.39 -0.13 -17.06
N VAL A 146 -7.84 0.83 -16.32
CA VAL A 146 -8.65 1.82 -15.57
C VAL A 146 -9.51 2.64 -16.51
N GLU A 147 -8.96 3.11 -17.64
CA GLU A 147 -9.69 3.84 -18.67
C GLU A 147 -10.79 2.98 -19.32
N ALA A 148 -10.49 1.73 -19.66
CA ALA A 148 -11.46 0.83 -20.27
C ALA A 148 -12.63 0.56 -19.30
N VAL A 149 -12.36 0.26 -18.04
CA VAL A 149 -13.41 0.02 -17.04
C VAL A 149 -14.24 1.27 -16.77
N ALA A 150 -13.61 2.43 -16.70
CA ALA A 150 -14.23 3.76 -16.55
C ALA A 150 -15.21 3.85 -15.36
N SER A 151 -14.88 3.25 -14.21
CA SER A 151 -15.67 3.32 -12.98
C SER A 151 -15.15 4.40 -12.05
N PRO A 152 -16.01 5.21 -11.40
CA PRO A 152 -15.59 6.17 -10.40
C PRO A 152 -15.01 5.53 -9.13
N SER A 153 -15.26 4.23 -8.92
CA SER A 153 -14.72 3.43 -7.82
C SER A 153 -13.48 2.62 -8.20
N LEU A 154 -12.81 2.96 -9.30
CA LEU A 154 -11.54 2.37 -9.71
C LEU A 154 -10.48 3.45 -9.92
N GLY A 155 -9.36 3.29 -9.25
CA GLY A 155 -8.21 4.15 -9.42
C GLY A 155 -6.89 3.38 -9.31
N ILE A 156 -5.80 4.12 -9.24
CA ILE A 156 -4.44 3.58 -9.12
C ILE A 156 -3.89 3.88 -7.73
N CYS A 157 -3.35 2.87 -7.08
CA CYS A 157 -2.40 3.03 -5.98
C CYS A 157 -1.02 3.20 -6.59
N LEU A 158 -0.52 4.42 -6.58
CA LEU A 158 0.75 4.75 -7.21
C LEU A 158 1.91 4.38 -6.29
N ASP A 159 2.72 3.42 -6.71
CA ASP A 159 3.98 3.01 -6.11
C ASP A 159 5.08 3.02 -7.18
N PRO A 160 5.79 4.13 -7.35
CA PRO A 160 6.81 4.25 -8.40
C PRO A 160 8.02 3.34 -8.16
N ALA A 161 8.33 3.00 -6.90
CA ALA A 161 9.46 2.16 -6.57
C ALA A 161 9.29 0.71 -7.09
N ASN A 162 8.07 0.17 -7.01
CA ASN A 162 7.75 -1.15 -7.55
C ASN A 162 8.01 -1.24 -9.06
N SER A 163 7.75 -0.15 -9.79
CA SER A 163 7.86 -0.10 -11.26
C SER A 163 9.29 -0.23 -11.77
N VAL A 164 10.29 0.06 -10.92
CA VAL A 164 11.71 -0.08 -11.28
C VAL A 164 12.05 -1.52 -11.63
N ALA A 165 11.46 -2.49 -10.92
CA ALA A 165 11.66 -3.92 -11.20
C ALA A 165 10.99 -4.36 -12.53
N ALA A 166 10.01 -3.60 -13.02
CA ALA A 166 9.42 -3.76 -14.36
C ALA A 166 10.22 -3.06 -15.47
N LEU A 167 11.40 -2.47 -15.15
CA LEU A 167 12.23 -1.66 -16.04
C LEU A 167 11.51 -0.39 -16.54
N GLU A 168 10.62 0.17 -15.72
CA GLU A 168 9.99 1.47 -15.98
C GLU A 168 10.71 2.58 -15.20
N ASN A 169 10.80 3.75 -15.81
CA ASN A 169 11.31 4.93 -15.11
C ASN A 169 10.22 5.47 -14.18
N PRO A 170 10.50 5.67 -12.87
CA PRO A 170 9.52 6.21 -11.92
C PRO A 170 8.84 7.51 -12.36
N VAL A 171 9.57 8.44 -12.98
CA VAL A 171 9.02 9.70 -13.48
C VAL A 171 7.96 9.45 -14.58
N ASP A 172 8.26 8.56 -15.54
CA ASP A 172 7.31 8.21 -16.61
C ASP A 172 6.05 7.52 -16.05
N VAL A 173 6.21 6.74 -14.98
CA VAL A 173 5.09 6.08 -14.29
C VAL A 173 4.24 7.09 -13.54
N ILE A 174 4.86 8.05 -12.85
CA ILE A 174 4.16 9.16 -12.17
C ILE A 174 3.32 9.93 -13.18
N ASP A 175 3.92 10.39 -14.29
CA ASP A 175 3.22 11.16 -15.32
C ASP A 175 2.01 10.41 -15.89
N ARG A 176 2.21 9.15 -16.22
CA ARG A 176 1.17 8.31 -16.83
C ARG A 176 0.02 8.04 -15.89
N CYS A 177 0.32 7.75 -14.62
CA CYS A 177 -0.68 7.36 -13.63
C CYS A 177 -1.36 8.54 -12.95
N ALA A 178 -0.75 9.73 -12.92
CA ALA A 178 -1.20 10.89 -12.14
C ALA A 178 -2.71 11.20 -12.25
N PRO A 179 -3.36 11.17 -13.44
CA PRO A 179 -4.80 11.45 -13.55
C PRO A 179 -5.69 10.45 -12.78
N TYR A 180 -5.23 9.24 -12.57
CA TYR A 180 -5.99 8.09 -12.06
C TYR A 180 -5.66 7.73 -10.61
N VAL A 181 -4.71 8.45 -9.98
CA VAL A 181 -4.24 8.13 -8.63
C VAL A 181 -5.37 8.35 -7.61
N ALA A 182 -5.64 7.30 -6.83
CA ALA A 182 -6.58 7.28 -5.72
C ALA A 182 -5.90 7.01 -4.36
N ASN A 183 -4.70 6.43 -4.36
CA ASN A 183 -3.87 6.16 -3.18
C ASN A 183 -2.40 6.21 -3.58
N ILE A 184 -1.49 6.43 -2.65
CA ILE A 184 -0.05 6.42 -2.91
C ILE A 184 0.64 5.56 -1.86
N HIS A 185 1.48 4.62 -2.30
CA HIS A 185 2.47 3.97 -1.45
C HIS A 185 3.80 4.70 -1.59
N VAL A 186 4.32 5.19 -0.47
CA VAL A 186 5.55 5.96 -0.44
C VAL A 186 6.67 5.09 0.09
N LYS A 187 7.60 4.75 -0.78
CA LYS A 187 8.85 4.09 -0.43
C LYS A 187 9.97 4.61 -1.31
N ASP A 188 11.14 4.76 -0.75
CA ASP A 188 12.34 5.14 -1.50
C ASP A 188 13.24 3.94 -1.71
N PHE A 189 14.06 3.98 -2.73
CA PHE A 189 14.86 2.85 -3.17
C PHE A 189 16.24 3.29 -3.65
N ALA A 190 17.19 2.36 -3.62
CA ALA A 190 18.51 2.55 -4.20
C ALA A 190 19.01 1.27 -4.85
N PHE A 191 19.99 1.42 -5.75
CA PHE A 191 20.78 0.31 -6.22
C PHE A 191 22.08 0.22 -5.41
N THR A 192 22.29 -0.91 -4.76
CA THR A 192 23.50 -1.17 -4.01
C THR A 192 24.35 -2.27 -4.67
N ARG A 193 25.66 -2.23 -4.46
CA ARG A 193 26.52 -3.30 -4.93
C ARG A 193 26.46 -4.51 -4.00
N ARG A 194 26.33 -5.70 -4.59
CA ARG A 194 26.50 -6.94 -3.83
C ARG A 194 27.94 -7.07 -3.31
N GLY A 195 28.09 -7.79 -2.21
CA GLY A 195 29.40 -8.19 -1.71
C GLY A 195 30.21 -8.88 -2.81
N GLY A 196 31.52 -8.65 -2.86
CA GLY A 196 32.41 -9.18 -3.91
C GLY A 196 32.32 -8.46 -5.26
N TRP A 197 31.59 -7.35 -5.36
CA TRP A 197 31.48 -6.51 -6.57
C TRP A 197 30.81 -7.19 -7.77
N VAL A 198 30.07 -8.27 -7.56
CA VAL A 198 29.36 -9.00 -8.62
C VAL A 198 27.87 -8.73 -8.51
N GLY A 199 27.38 -7.88 -9.42
CA GLY A 199 25.96 -7.52 -9.52
C GLY A 199 25.51 -6.40 -8.59
N PHE A 200 24.21 -6.14 -8.64
CA PHE A 200 23.53 -5.11 -7.86
C PHE A 200 22.28 -5.70 -7.18
N THR A 201 21.83 -5.07 -6.12
CA THR A 201 20.49 -5.24 -5.53
C THR A 201 19.72 -3.94 -5.67
N LEU A 202 18.41 -4.05 -5.92
CA LEU A 202 17.44 -2.99 -5.70
C LEU A 202 16.89 -3.21 -4.30
N GLU A 203 16.99 -2.21 -3.44
CA GLU A 203 16.53 -2.30 -2.05
C GLU A 203 15.96 -0.97 -1.56
N GLY A 204 15.14 -1.03 -0.50
CA GLY A 204 14.60 0.16 0.12
C GLY A 204 15.66 0.92 0.91
N VAL A 205 15.45 2.23 0.98
CA VAL A 205 16.23 3.17 1.79
C VAL A 205 15.29 4.15 2.50
N PRO A 206 15.74 4.87 3.54
CA PRO A 206 14.93 5.93 4.14
C PRO A 206 14.50 6.97 3.12
N LEU A 207 13.28 7.49 3.25
CA LEU A 207 12.75 8.51 2.34
C LEU A 207 13.66 9.73 2.24
N GLY A 208 13.87 10.19 1.01
CA GLY A 208 14.73 11.32 0.68
C GLY A 208 16.22 11.01 0.62
N THR A 209 16.61 9.73 0.78
CA THR A 209 18.01 9.30 0.65
C THR A 209 18.29 8.45 -0.58
N GLY A 210 17.25 8.08 -1.31
CA GLY A 210 17.30 7.19 -2.47
C GLY A 210 17.12 7.91 -3.80
N LEU A 211 16.47 7.22 -4.72
CA LEU A 211 16.33 7.61 -6.12
C LEU A 211 14.89 8.03 -6.49
N LEU A 212 13.93 7.95 -5.56
CA LEU A 212 12.58 8.44 -5.80
C LEU A 212 12.59 9.98 -5.81
N ASP A 213 12.20 10.58 -6.93
CA ASP A 213 11.92 12.02 -6.98
C ASP A 213 10.53 12.29 -6.38
N PHE A 214 10.52 12.37 -5.04
CA PHE A 214 9.27 12.56 -4.29
C PHE A 214 8.69 13.96 -4.47
N ASP A 215 9.51 14.97 -4.66
CA ASP A 215 9.05 16.34 -4.91
C ASP A 215 8.33 16.41 -6.26
N TYR A 216 8.86 15.76 -7.29
CA TYR A 216 8.19 15.60 -8.59
C TYR A 216 6.85 14.88 -8.47
N LEU A 217 6.78 13.80 -7.67
CA LEU A 217 5.52 13.10 -7.41
C LEU A 217 4.48 14.04 -6.79
N LEU A 218 4.86 14.82 -5.78
CA LEU A 218 3.96 15.77 -5.12
C LEU A 218 3.48 16.87 -6.06
N GLU A 219 4.35 17.42 -6.88
CA GLU A 219 4.03 18.48 -7.86
C GLU A 219 3.08 17.96 -8.96
N THR A 220 3.28 16.73 -9.41
CA THR A 220 2.52 16.12 -10.50
C THR A 220 1.18 15.60 -10.04
N VAL A 221 1.13 14.83 -8.94
CA VAL A 221 -0.10 14.19 -8.44
C VAL A 221 -0.94 15.12 -7.59
N LYS A 222 -0.32 16.04 -6.84
CA LYS A 222 -0.95 17.00 -5.92
C LYS A 222 -1.86 16.33 -4.89
N PRO A 223 -1.34 15.36 -4.12
CA PRO A 223 -2.17 14.54 -3.24
C PRO A 223 -2.90 15.35 -2.17
N ALA A 224 -2.31 16.43 -1.65
CA ALA A 224 -2.94 17.28 -0.65
C ALA A 224 -4.18 18.01 -1.21
N GLU A 225 -4.08 18.56 -2.44
CA GLU A 225 -5.19 19.26 -3.10
C GLU A 225 -6.33 18.29 -3.48
N ARG A 226 -6.00 17.04 -3.81
CA ARG A 226 -6.94 16.00 -4.26
C ARG A 226 -7.47 15.12 -3.13
N GLY A 227 -7.00 15.30 -1.89
CA GLY A 227 -7.39 14.46 -0.75
C GLY A 227 -6.90 13.02 -0.83
N ILE A 228 -5.80 12.77 -1.57
CA ILE A 228 -5.23 11.44 -1.76
C ILE A 228 -4.35 11.09 -0.55
N ASN A 229 -4.54 9.90 0.00
CA ASN A 229 -3.76 9.38 1.10
C ASN A 229 -2.41 8.84 0.62
N GLN A 230 -1.39 9.02 1.47
CA GLN A 230 -0.02 8.61 1.24
C GLN A 230 0.39 7.65 2.35
N ILE A 231 0.64 6.40 2.01
CA ILE A 231 0.94 5.33 2.96
C ILE A 231 2.43 5.01 2.90
N ILE A 232 3.11 5.12 4.04
CA ILE A 232 4.52 4.74 4.14
C ILE A 232 4.63 3.22 4.10
N GLU A 233 5.45 2.72 3.20
CA GLU A 233 5.91 1.33 3.15
C GLU A 233 7.43 1.25 3.21
N HIS A 234 7.96 0.13 3.70
CA HIS A 234 9.39 -0.11 3.75
C HIS A 234 9.79 -1.35 2.96
N TRP A 235 10.91 -1.27 2.27
CA TRP A 235 11.66 -2.42 1.76
C TRP A 235 12.93 -2.61 2.60
N LEU A 236 12.78 -2.60 3.92
CA LEU A 236 13.90 -2.81 4.83
C LEU A 236 14.35 -4.26 4.78
N PRO A 237 15.58 -4.55 4.33
CA PRO A 237 16.12 -5.92 4.34
C PRO A 237 16.32 -6.43 5.78
N LEU A 238 16.23 -7.76 5.96
CA LEU A 238 16.64 -8.37 7.20
C LEU A 238 18.15 -8.14 7.43
N GLY A 239 18.48 -7.55 8.58
CA GLY A 239 19.85 -7.32 9.01
C GLY A 239 20.50 -8.58 9.61
N GLU A 240 21.56 -8.39 10.39
CA GLU A 240 22.26 -9.50 11.03
C GLU A 240 21.40 -10.16 12.12
N THR A 241 20.62 -9.39 12.85
CA THR A 241 19.65 -9.88 13.84
C THR A 241 18.27 -9.29 13.60
N ILE A 242 17.24 -9.99 14.07
CA ILE A 242 15.88 -9.48 13.98
C ILE A 242 15.68 -8.27 14.91
N GLU A 243 16.34 -8.25 16.06
CA GLU A 243 16.29 -7.15 17.02
C GLU A 243 16.83 -5.85 16.43
N ASP A 244 18.00 -5.91 15.76
CA ASP A 244 18.58 -4.75 15.07
C ASP A 244 17.68 -4.29 13.92
N THR A 245 17.08 -5.23 13.20
CA THR A 245 16.17 -4.94 12.10
C THR A 245 14.92 -4.22 12.60
N ILE A 246 14.33 -4.68 13.71
CA ILE A 246 13.17 -4.03 14.35
C ILE A 246 13.54 -2.64 14.86
N ALA A 247 14.72 -2.47 15.45
CA ALA A 247 15.20 -1.16 15.89
C ALA A 247 15.36 -0.19 14.72
N LEU A 248 15.89 -0.69 13.60
CA LEU A 248 16.02 0.10 12.36
C LEU A 248 14.67 0.42 11.73
N GLU A 249 13.71 -0.51 11.71
CA GLU A 249 12.34 -0.28 11.24
C GLU A 249 11.64 0.83 12.03
N ASN A 250 11.80 0.86 13.37
CA ASN A 250 11.29 1.95 14.21
C ASN A 250 11.96 3.31 13.86
N THR A 251 13.25 3.28 13.58
CA THR A 251 14.00 4.47 13.15
C THR A 251 13.48 4.98 11.81
N TRP A 252 13.23 4.08 10.84
CA TRP A 252 12.67 4.45 9.54
C TRP A 252 11.25 5.00 9.65
N ASN A 253 10.40 4.42 10.50
CA ASN A 253 9.06 4.96 10.75
C ASN A 253 9.14 6.44 11.18
N THR A 254 10.02 6.74 12.14
CA THR A 254 10.17 8.11 12.64
C THR A 254 10.76 9.06 11.60
N SER A 255 11.85 8.66 10.93
CA SER A 255 12.54 9.50 9.94
C SER A 255 11.68 9.74 8.70
N ASN A 256 10.98 8.71 8.21
CA ASN A 256 10.12 8.84 7.04
C ASN A 256 8.89 9.71 7.31
N LEU A 257 8.28 9.60 8.50
CA LEU A 257 7.22 10.52 8.92
C LEU A 257 7.71 11.96 9.01
N HIS A 258 8.91 12.17 9.57
CA HIS A 258 9.51 13.50 9.63
C HIS A 258 9.74 14.05 8.22
N TYR A 259 10.29 13.27 7.30
CA TYR A 259 10.50 13.65 5.91
C TYR A 259 9.20 14.07 5.22
N LEU A 260 8.16 13.22 5.28
CA LEU A 260 6.87 13.52 4.63
C LEU A 260 6.19 14.75 5.22
N ARG A 261 6.28 14.97 6.53
CA ARG A 261 5.70 16.13 7.21
C ARG A 261 6.44 17.43 6.90
N SER A 262 7.66 17.35 6.36
CA SER A 262 8.47 18.51 5.95
C SER A 262 8.17 18.97 4.52
N LYS A 263 7.38 18.23 3.78
CA LYS A 263 6.96 18.52 2.39
C LYS A 263 5.60 19.20 2.35
#